data_40c6556b104098906f701716e8f76e55
#
_entry.id   40c6556b104098906f701716e8f76e55
#
_cell.length_a   1.000
_cell.length_b   1.000
_cell.length_c   1.000
_cell.angle_alpha   90.00
_cell.angle_beta   90.00
_cell.angle_gamma   90.00
#
_symmetry.space_group_name_H-M   'P 1'
#
loop_
_entity.id
_entity.type
_entity.pdbx_description
1 polymer ?
#
loop_
_entity_poly.entity_id
_entity_poly.type
_entity_poly.pdbx_seq_one_letter_code
_entity_poly.pdbx_strand_id
1 'polypeptide(L)'
;MAAHVGVVACSAEGAALCYRTLCAEAPERMGEHDHPEITMHTHPLAEYMMSIRRGGWDAVAELMLSSARKVAEAGADFAICPDN
;
A
#
# COMPACT_ATOMS: atom_id res chain seq x y z
N MET A 1 -10.70 6.65 -17.78
CA MET A 1 -10.01 5.45 -17.27
C MET A 1 -9.67 5.63 -15.82
N ALA A 2 -9.98 4.61 -15.02
CA ALA A 2 -9.64 4.66 -13.61
C ALA A 2 -8.16 4.37 -13.42
N ALA A 3 -7.55 5.06 -12.46
CA ALA A 3 -6.19 4.78 -12.06
C ALA A 3 -6.13 3.44 -11.29
N HIS A 4 -4.97 2.84 -11.27
CA HIS A 4 -4.71 1.64 -10.48
C HIS A 4 -3.72 2.03 -9.38
N VAL A 5 -4.20 2.03 -8.15
CA VAL A 5 -3.42 2.46 -6.99
C VAL A 5 -2.78 1.26 -6.31
N GLY A 6 -1.48 1.37 -6.04
CA GLY A 6 -0.78 0.39 -5.21
C GLY A 6 -0.71 0.88 -3.77
N VAL A 7 -1.03 0.04 -2.82
CA VAL A 7 -0.89 0.35 -1.41
C VAL A 7 0.23 -0.51 -0.83
N VAL A 8 1.30 0.15 -0.42
CA VAL A 8 2.43 -0.50 0.24
C VAL A 8 2.17 -0.42 1.74
N ALA A 9 1.81 -1.56 2.31
CA ALA A 9 1.39 -1.61 3.70
C ALA A 9 2.55 -1.98 4.63
N CYS A 10 2.61 -1.33 5.77
CA CYS A 10 3.52 -1.68 6.85
C CYS A 10 2.74 -2.16 8.07
N SER A 11 1.58 -1.57 8.30
CA SER A 11 0.71 -2.02 9.39
C SER A 11 -0.69 -2.29 8.85
N ALA A 12 -1.39 -3.20 9.53
CA ALA A 12 -2.74 -3.57 9.14
C ALA A 12 -3.70 -2.39 9.26
N GLU A 13 -3.57 -1.61 10.33
CA GLU A 13 -4.50 -0.52 10.62
C GLU A 13 -4.44 0.59 9.57
N GLY A 14 -3.24 1.08 9.27
CA GLY A 14 -3.07 2.16 8.31
C GLY A 14 -3.49 1.77 6.90
N ALA A 15 -3.11 0.57 6.48
CA ALA A 15 -3.44 0.08 5.15
C ALA A 15 -4.93 -0.18 4.99
N ALA A 16 -5.54 -0.78 6.01
CA ALA A 16 -6.98 -1.05 5.97
C ALA A 16 -7.79 0.24 5.92
N LEU A 17 -7.39 1.23 6.71
CA LEU A 17 -8.04 2.53 6.70
C LEU A 17 -7.91 3.20 5.33
N CYS A 18 -6.73 3.15 4.74
CA CYS A 18 -6.49 3.70 3.41
C CYS A 18 -7.41 3.05 2.37
N TYR A 19 -7.47 1.73 2.35
CA TYR A 19 -8.31 1.00 1.42
C TYR A 19 -9.78 1.38 1.60
N ARG A 20 -10.27 1.35 2.83
CA ARG A 20 -11.67 1.68 3.13
C ARG A 20 -12.01 3.11 2.74
N THR A 21 -11.10 4.04 3.00
CA THR A 21 -11.30 5.45 2.67
C THR A 21 -11.38 5.65 1.16
N LEU A 22 -10.50 5.00 0.40
CA LEU A 22 -10.55 5.06 -1.07
C LEU A 22 -11.90 4.57 -1.59
N CYS A 23 -12.37 3.45 -1.09
CA CYS A 23 -13.64 2.88 -1.54
C CYS A 23 -14.85 3.71 -1.11
N ALA A 24 -14.75 4.39 0.04
CA ALA A 24 -15.86 5.17 0.57
C ALA A 24 -15.98 6.55 -0.04
N GLU A 25 -14.84 7.17 -0.34
CA GLU A 25 -14.85 8.58 -0.79
C GLU A 25 -14.74 8.76 -2.30
N ALA A 26 -14.09 7.84 -3.00
CA ALA A 26 -13.94 7.97 -4.44
C ALA A 26 -15.27 8.04 -5.20
N PRO A 27 -16.34 7.34 -4.78
CA PRO A 27 -17.61 7.41 -5.51
C PRO A 27 -18.19 8.82 -5.60
N GLU A 28 -17.89 9.71 -4.67
CA GLU A 28 -18.35 11.09 -4.72
C GLU A 28 -17.81 11.84 -5.94
N ARG A 29 -16.63 11.42 -6.43
CA ARG A 29 -15.98 12.07 -7.58
C ARG A 29 -16.06 11.24 -8.84
N MET A 30 -16.10 9.91 -8.72
CA MET A 30 -16.01 9.01 -9.85
C MET A 30 -17.34 8.41 -10.26
N GLY A 31 -18.35 8.47 -9.41
CA GLY A 31 -19.65 7.90 -9.67
C GLY A 31 -19.99 6.80 -8.68
N GLU A 32 -21.28 6.52 -8.58
CA GLU A 32 -21.80 5.54 -7.62
C GLU A 32 -21.09 4.20 -7.74
N HIS A 33 -20.60 3.70 -6.62
CA HIS A 33 -19.87 2.43 -6.50
C HIS A 33 -18.50 2.42 -7.21
N ASP A 34 -18.07 3.54 -7.77
CA ASP A 34 -16.82 3.58 -8.49
C ASP A 34 -15.66 4.02 -7.59
N HIS A 35 -14.51 3.43 -7.82
CA HIS A 35 -13.27 3.79 -7.16
C HIS A 35 -12.12 3.24 -8.01
N PRO A 36 -10.87 3.68 -7.76
CA PRO A 36 -9.73 3.13 -8.51
C PRO A 36 -9.57 1.63 -8.28
N GLU A 37 -8.97 0.97 -9.22
CA GLU A 37 -8.49 -0.40 -8.98
C GLU A 37 -7.39 -0.32 -7.93
N ILE A 38 -7.36 -1.26 -7.01
CA ILE A 38 -6.43 -1.21 -5.88
C ILE A 38 -5.72 -2.54 -5.71
N THR A 39 -4.39 -2.50 -5.66
CA THR A 39 -3.59 -3.64 -5.27
C THR A 39 -2.85 -3.28 -4.00
N MET A 40 -3.02 -4.06 -2.97
CA MET A 40 -2.34 -3.85 -1.69
C MET A 40 -1.40 -5.02 -1.44
N HIS A 41 -0.20 -4.69 -1.03
CA HIS A 41 0.77 -5.71 -0.63
C HIS A 41 1.36 -5.34 0.71
N THR A 42 1.54 -6.35 1.55
CA THR A 42 2.21 -6.20 2.84
C THR A 42 3.11 -7.40 3.09
N HIS A 43 4.31 -7.13 3.60
CA HIS A 43 5.11 -8.17 4.24
C HIS A 43 4.58 -8.37 5.65
N PRO A 44 4.81 -9.53 6.26
CA PRO A 44 4.44 -9.70 7.67
C PRO A 44 5.10 -8.64 8.55
N LEU A 45 4.36 -8.13 9.50
CA LEU A 45 4.89 -7.12 10.42
C LEU A 45 6.16 -7.61 11.10
N ALA A 46 6.25 -8.91 11.38
CA ALA A 46 7.44 -9.50 12.00
C ALA A 46 8.72 -9.23 11.20
N GLU A 47 8.63 -9.20 9.86
CA GLU A 47 9.81 -8.92 9.04
C GLU A 47 10.27 -7.48 9.19
N TYR A 48 9.34 -6.54 9.29
CA TYR A 48 9.69 -5.14 9.55
C TYR A 48 10.33 -4.98 10.90
N MET A 49 9.79 -5.65 11.91
CA MET A 49 10.36 -5.60 13.26
C MET A 49 11.77 -6.17 13.31
N MET A 50 12.01 -7.28 12.61
CA MET A 50 13.35 -7.87 12.52
C MET A 50 14.32 -6.96 11.80
N SER A 51 13.87 -6.31 10.73
CA SER A 51 14.69 -5.39 9.95
C SER A 51 15.13 -4.20 10.81
N ILE A 52 14.21 -3.65 11.58
CA ILE A 52 14.52 -2.54 12.49
C ILE A 52 15.60 -2.96 13.49
N ARG A 53 15.48 -4.17 14.05
CA ARG A 53 16.43 -4.65 15.06
C ARG A 53 17.81 -4.96 14.49
N ARG A 54 17.88 -5.46 13.26
CA ARG A 54 19.14 -5.94 12.67
C ARG A 54 19.82 -4.92 11.79
N GLY A 55 19.10 -4.38 10.85
CA GLY A 55 19.68 -3.56 9.79
C GLY A 55 19.30 -2.11 9.82
N GLY A 56 18.42 -1.74 10.72
CA GLY A 56 17.95 -0.38 10.80
C GLY A 56 17.13 0.01 9.57
N TRP A 57 17.24 1.26 9.18
CA TRP A 57 16.37 1.83 8.16
C TRP A 57 16.66 1.32 6.75
N ASP A 58 17.90 0.89 6.48
CA ASP A 58 18.22 0.34 5.15
C ASP A 58 17.45 -0.95 4.89
N ALA A 59 17.36 -1.81 5.89
CA ALA A 59 16.63 -3.07 5.76
C ALA A 59 15.12 -2.82 5.63
N VAL A 60 14.60 -1.83 6.34
CA VAL A 60 13.19 -1.43 6.20
C VAL A 60 12.93 -0.93 4.79
N ALA A 61 13.81 -0.09 4.26
CA ALA A 61 13.68 0.43 2.91
C ALA A 61 13.67 -0.69 1.87
N GLU A 62 14.49 -1.72 2.05
CA GLU A 62 14.51 -2.87 1.15
C GLU A 62 13.16 -3.60 1.12
N LEU A 63 12.53 -3.78 2.28
CA LEU A 63 11.21 -4.39 2.35
C LEU A 63 10.16 -3.53 1.65
N MET A 64 10.21 -2.23 1.87
CA MET A 64 9.26 -1.32 1.23
C MET A 64 9.42 -1.29 -0.28
N LEU A 65 10.66 -1.30 -0.78
CA LEU A 65 10.92 -1.37 -2.21
C LEU A 65 10.43 -2.68 -2.81
N SER A 66 10.64 -3.80 -2.11
CA SER A 66 10.12 -5.09 -2.53
C SER A 66 8.60 -5.05 -2.68
N SER A 67 7.92 -4.48 -1.69
CA SER A 67 6.48 -4.34 -1.70
C SER A 67 6.02 -3.45 -2.87
N ALA A 68 6.72 -2.33 -3.08
CA ALA A 68 6.40 -1.41 -4.18
C ALA A 68 6.56 -2.08 -5.55
N ARG A 69 7.60 -2.91 -5.72
CA ARG A 69 7.78 -3.65 -6.96
C ARG A 69 6.63 -4.62 -7.22
N LYS A 70 6.13 -5.27 -6.18
CA LYS A 70 5.02 -6.21 -6.32
C LYS A 70 3.74 -5.53 -6.78
N VAL A 71 3.42 -4.36 -6.24
CA VAL A 71 2.24 -3.65 -6.70
C VAL A 71 2.45 -3.06 -8.10
N ALA A 72 3.66 -2.66 -8.43
CA ALA A 72 3.98 -2.20 -9.78
C ALA A 72 3.83 -3.33 -10.80
N GLU A 73 4.30 -4.52 -10.47
CA GLU A 73 4.16 -5.69 -11.34
C GLU A 73 2.70 -6.08 -11.53
N ALA A 74 1.85 -5.80 -10.56
CA ALA A 74 0.41 -6.03 -10.67
C ALA A 74 -0.28 -4.99 -11.54
N GLY A 75 0.43 -3.95 -11.97
CA GLY A 75 -0.10 -2.94 -12.86
C GLY A 75 -0.45 -1.61 -12.21
N ALA A 76 -0.06 -1.40 -10.96
CA ALA A 76 -0.34 -0.13 -10.31
C ALA A 76 0.36 1.03 -11.03
N ASP A 77 -0.35 2.12 -11.21
CA ASP A 77 0.18 3.32 -11.85
C ASP A 77 1.08 4.11 -10.91
N PHE A 78 0.82 4.03 -9.63
CA PHE A 78 1.63 4.63 -8.58
C PHE A 78 1.35 3.91 -7.27
N ALA A 79 2.20 4.15 -6.30
CA ALA A 79 2.05 3.51 -4.99
C ALA A 79 2.03 4.56 -3.89
N ILE A 80 1.27 4.28 -2.86
CA ILE A 80 1.24 5.10 -1.65
C ILE A 80 1.55 4.22 -0.45
N CYS A 81 2.14 4.82 0.56
CA CYS A 81 2.43 4.16 1.83
C CYS A 81 1.72 4.95 2.92
N PRO A 82 0.56 4.47 3.38
CA PRO A 82 -0.28 5.25 4.30
C PRO A 82 0.14 5.21 5.77
N ASP A 83 1.25 4.58 6.07
CA ASP A 83 1.72 4.48 7.44
C ASP A 83 2.62 5.66 7.81
N ASN A 84 2.48 6.12 9.03
CA ASN A 84 3.30 7.21 9.56
C ASN A 84 4.46 6.67 10.39
#